data_53bf54126d917ced71333be5d86bd0aa
#
_entry.id   53bf54126d917ced71333be5d86bd0aa
#
_cell.length_a   1.000
_cell.length_b   1.000
_cell.length_c   1.000
_cell.angle_alpha   90.00
_cell.angle_beta   90.00
_cell.angle_gamma   90.00
#
_symmetry.space_group_name_H-M   'P 1'
#
loop_
_entity.id
_entity.type
_entity.pdbx_description
1 polymer ?
#
loop_
_entity_poly.entity_id
_entity_poly.type
_entity_poly.pdbx_seq_one_letter_code
_entity_poly.pdbx_strand_id
1 'polypeptide(L)'
;MDYKKISKLFYALGDETRLKIIYVLYNEETYCVKELLEMVNISQSTLSYHLSILFENNIVSFKKEGKQVFYYCNKHFIDKLMKIFK
;
A
#
# COMPACT_ATOMS: atom_id res chain seq x y z
N MET A 1 21.98 -0.31 10.13
CA MET A 1 20.82 -0.54 9.21
C MET A 1 20.14 -1.84 9.57
N ASP A 2 18.85 -1.84 9.70
CA ASP A 2 18.08 -3.06 10.01
C ASP A 2 17.72 -3.80 8.72
N TYR A 3 18.58 -4.75 8.34
CA TYR A 3 18.39 -5.51 7.09
C TYR A 3 17.12 -6.35 7.08
N LYS A 4 16.71 -6.88 8.23
CA LYS A 4 15.50 -7.68 8.33
C LYS A 4 14.26 -6.84 8.03
N LYS A 5 14.19 -5.65 8.60
CA LYS A 5 13.08 -4.73 8.37
C LYS A 5 13.03 -4.26 6.92
N ILE A 6 14.20 -3.92 6.37
CA ILE A 6 14.31 -3.44 4.99
C ILE A 6 13.93 -4.55 4.01
N SER A 7 14.36 -5.78 4.28
CA SER A 7 14.01 -6.89 3.41
C SER A 7 12.50 -7.14 3.39
N LYS A 8 11.81 -6.97 4.51
CA LYS A 8 10.34 -7.06 4.56
C LYS A 8 9.67 -5.97 3.73
N LEU A 9 10.24 -4.76 3.77
CA LEU A 9 9.73 -3.66 2.95
C LEU A 9 9.85 -3.99 1.47
N PHE A 10 11.01 -4.50 1.03
CA PHE A 10 11.18 -4.89 -0.37
C PHE A 10 10.31 -6.07 -0.76
N TYR A 11 10.06 -6.99 0.15
CA TYR A 11 9.10 -8.07 -0.10
C TYR A 11 7.71 -7.48 -0.36
N ALA A 12 7.29 -6.53 0.46
CA ALA A 12 5.99 -5.89 0.29
C ALA A 12 5.89 -5.15 -1.05
N LEU A 13 6.99 -4.58 -1.52
CA LEU A 13 7.03 -3.87 -2.80
C LEU A 13 7.19 -4.81 -4.00
N GLY A 14 7.67 -6.03 -3.79
CA GLY A 14 8.06 -6.94 -4.85
C GLY A 14 6.92 -7.74 -5.47
N ASP A 15 5.75 -7.15 -5.60
CA ASP A 15 4.58 -7.79 -6.21
C ASP A 15 3.90 -6.81 -7.15
N GLU A 16 3.56 -7.27 -8.34
CA GLU A 16 2.97 -6.42 -9.39
C GLU A 16 1.68 -5.74 -8.93
N THR A 17 0.78 -6.49 -8.28
CA THR A 17 -0.48 -5.94 -7.81
C THR A 17 -0.26 -4.90 -6.71
N ARG A 18 0.65 -5.21 -5.78
CA ARG A 18 0.97 -4.26 -4.72
C ARG A 18 1.60 -2.98 -5.26
N LEU A 19 2.47 -3.10 -6.27
CA LEU A 19 3.03 -1.92 -6.93
C LEU A 19 1.95 -1.06 -7.59
N LYS A 20 0.96 -1.69 -8.23
CA LYS A 20 -0.17 -0.95 -8.80
C LYS A 20 -0.95 -0.19 -7.74
N ILE A 21 -1.23 -0.85 -6.63
CA ILE A 21 -1.95 -0.22 -5.51
C ILE A 21 -1.16 0.99 -5.00
N ILE A 22 0.13 0.79 -4.77
CA ILE A 22 0.99 1.87 -4.28
C ILE A 22 1.02 3.03 -5.25
N TYR A 23 1.18 2.75 -6.53
CA TYR A 23 1.24 3.79 -7.55
C TYR A 23 -0.05 4.63 -7.59
N VAL A 24 -1.20 3.95 -7.55
CA VAL A 24 -2.51 4.62 -7.55
C VAL A 24 -2.66 5.49 -6.30
N LEU A 25 -2.35 4.94 -5.13
CA LEU A 25 -2.51 5.67 -3.87
C LEU A 25 -1.48 6.78 -3.71
N TYR A 26 -0.29 6.62 -4.27
CA TYR A 26 0.75 7.65 -4.18
C TYR A 26 0.37 8.89 -4.99
N ASN A 27 -0.25 8.70 -6.15
CA ASN A 27 -0.60 9.80 -7.04
C ASN A 27 -1.95 10.44 -6.73
N GLU A 28 -2.81 9.72 -6.01
CA GLU A 28 -4.13 10.18 -5.60
C GLU A 28 -4.19 10.23 -4.08
N GLU A 29 -5.17 10.93 -3.53
CA GLU A 29 -5.22 11.08 -2.08
C GLU A 29 -5.73 9.84 -1.36
N THR A 30 -6.93 9.40 -1.66
CA THR A 30 -7.53 8.24 -1.00
C THR A 30 -8.46 7.49 -1.94
N TYR A 31 -8.59 6.18 -1.69
CA TYR A 31 -9.55 5.34 -2.39
C TYR A 31 -10.17 4.35 -1.41
N CYS A 32 -11.47 4.12 -1.56
CA CYS A 32 -12.12 3.06 -0.80
C CYS A 32 -11.86 1.71 -1.45
N VAL A 33 -12.16 0.63 -0.71
CA VAL A 33 -11.92 -0.74 -1.18
C VAL A 33 -12.65 -1.00 -2.51
N LYS A 34 -13.88 -0.52 -2.64
CA LYS A 34 -14.67 -0.71 -3.86
C LYS A 34 -13.97 -0.11 -5.07
N GLU A 35 -13.43 1.09 -4.92
CA GLU A 35 -12.70 1.77 -6.00
C GLU A 35 -11.44 1.02 -6.37
N LEU A 36 -10.69 0.55 -5.37
CA LEU A 36 -9.46 -0.22 -5.61
C LEU A 36 -9.76 -1.53 -6.33
N LEU A 37 -10.87 -2.20 -5.98
CA LEU A 37 -11.27 -3.44 -6.67
C LEU A 37 -11.50 -3.21 -8.16
N GLU A 38 -12.11 -2.08 -8.51
CA GLU A 38 -12.36 -1.74 -9.91
C GLU A 38 -11.05 -1.53 -10.69
N MET A 39 -10.00 -1.07 -10.00
CA MET A 39 -8.72 -0.76 -10.64
C MET A 39 -7.81 -1.95 -10.81
N VAL A 40 -7.84 -2.91 -9.88
CA VAL A 40 -6.85 -4.00 -9.87
C VAL A 40 -7.40 -5.36 -10.30
N ASN A 41 -8.67 -5.46 -10.57
CA ASN A 41 -9.31 -6.66 -11.14
C ASN A 41 -8.94 -7.97 -10.45
N ILE A 42 -9.07 -8.02 -9.14
CA ILE A 42 -8.83 -9.21 -8.32
C ILE A 42 -10.00 -9.37 -7.34
N SER A 43 -10.05 -10.51 -6.65
CA SER A 43 -11.09 -10.73 -5.65
C SER A 43 -10.88 -9.82 -4.45
N GLN A 44 -11.95 -9.57 -3.71
CA GLN A 44 -11.87 -8.74 -2.51
C GLN A 44 -10.94 -9.37 -1.46
N SER A 45 -10.97 -10.68 -1.32
CA SER A 45 -10.09 -11.37 -0.36
C SER A 45 -8.62 -11.22 -0.75
N THR A 46 -8.30 -11.29 -2.04
CA THR A 46 -6.93 -11.08 -2.51
C THR A 46 -6.49 -9.64 -2.29
N LEU A 47 -7.37 -8.67 -2.57
CA LEU A 47 -7.07 -7.28 -2.30
C LEU A 47 -6.79 -7.04 -0.81
N SER A 48 -7.64 -7.60 0.06
CA SER A 48 -7.46 -7.47 1.51
C SER A 48 -6.11 -8.06 1.96
N TYR A 49 -5.70 -9.17 1.37
CA TYR A 49 -4.39 -9.76 1.64
C TYR A 49 -3.26 -8.79 1.28
N HIS A 50 -3.30 -8.22 0.08
CA HIS A 50 -2.27 -7.26 -0.35
C HIS A 50 -2.26 -6.01 0.51
N LEU A 51 -3.44 -5.47 0.84
CA LEU A 51 -3.54 -4.29 1.68
C LEU A 51 -2.99 -4.55 3.10
N SER A 52 -3.20 -5.74 3.65
CA SER A 52 -2.67 -6.08 4.97
C SER A 52 -1.14 -6.11 4.96
N ILE A 53 -0.53 -6.66 3.92
CA ILE A 53 0.93 -6.67 3.79
C ILE A 53 1.47 -5.23 3.72
N LEU A 54 0.82 -4.39 2.92
CA LEU A 54 1.23 -2.98 2.78
C LEU A 54 1.05 -2.22 4.10
N PHE A 55 -0.05 -2.47 4.79
CA PHE A 55 -0.34 -1.82 6.08
C PHE A 55 0.67 -2.24 7.15
N GLU A 56 0.98 -3.52 7.25
CA GLU A 56 1.94 -4.05 8.22
C GLU A 56 3.34 -3.46 8.03
N ASN A 57 3.66 -3.06 6.82
CA ASN A 57 4.95 -2.47 6.49
C ASN A 57 4.93 -0.94 6.43
N ASN A 58 3.88 -0.32 6.94
CA ASN A 58 3.72 1.14 7.01
C ASN A 58 3.69 1.85 5.66
N ILE A 59 3.43 1.12 4.59
CA ILE A 59 3.37 1.69 3.24
C ILE A 59 2.05 2.40 3.01
N VAL A 60 0.96 1.82 3.55
CA VAL A 60 -0.36 2.41 3.48
C VAL A 60 -0.97 2.51 4.87
N SER A 61 -1.95 3.39 5.00
CA SER A 61 -2.79 3.51 6.18
C SER A 61 -4.25 3.59 5.72
N PHE A 62 -5.16 3.57 6.65
CA PHE A 62 -6.58 3.68 6.32
C PHE A 62 -7.32 4.50 7.36
N LYS A 63 -8.50 4.99 6.96
CA LYS A 63 -9.42 5.66 7.86
C LYS A 63 -10.82 5.20 7.56
N LYS A 64 -11.68 5.16 8.57
CA LYS A 64 -13.09 4.83 8.41
C LYS A 64 -13.91 6.11 8.31
N GLU A 65 -14.81 6.15 7.34
CA GLU A 65 -15.80 7.22 7.23
C GLU A 65 -17.15 6.56 6.97
N GLY A 66 -18.03 6.58 7.98
CA GLY A 66 -19.29 5.86 7.93
C GLY A 66 -19.05 4.36 7.84
N LYS A 67 -19.59 3.72 6.82
CA LYS A 67 -19.44 2.28 6.59
C LYS A 67 -18.29 1.95 5.65
N GLN A 68 -17.57 2.95 5.17
CA GLN A 68 -16.50 2.74 4.20
C GLN A 68 -15.12 2.91 4.84
N VAL A 69 -14.18 2.16 4.29
CA VAL A 69 -12.77 2.25 4.67
C VAL A 69 -12.01 2.82 3.48
N PHE A 70 -11.29 3.90 3.72
CA PHE A 70 -10.50 4.58 2.71
C PHE A 70 -9.02 4.35 2.98
N TYR A 71 -8.29 3.91 1.96
CA TYR A 71 -6.85 3.68 2.05
C TYR A 71 -6.10 4.84 1.44
N TYR A 72 -4.94 5.14 2.00
CA TYR A 72 -4.05 6.17 1.47
C TYR A 72 -2.60 5.75 1.69
N CYS A 73 -1.72 6.33 0.90
CA CYS A 73 -0.30 6.02 0.92
C CYS A 73 0.41 6.89 1.94
N ASN A 74 1.32 6.31 2.69
CA ASN A 74 2.19 7.06 3.60
C ASN A 74 3.35 7.66 2.79
N LYS A 75 3.07 8.72 2.04
CA LYS A 75 4.04 9.32 1.11
C LYS A 75 5.37 9.67 1.76
N HIS A 76 5.32 10.26 2.93
CA HIS A 76 6.54 10.65 3.65
C HIS A 76 7.43 9.44 3.93
N PHE A 77 6.82 8.34 4.36
CA PHE A 77 7.55 7.10 4.62
C PHE A 77 8.16 6.53 3.34
N ILE A 78 7.40 6.53 2.24
CA ILE A 78 7.88 6.03 0.96
C ILE A 78 9.01 6.88 0.43
N ASP A 79 8.88 8.19 0.50
CA ASP A 79 9.93 9.11 0.05
C ASP A 79 11.21 8.90 0.85
N LYS A 80 11.08 8.68 2.15
CA LYS A 80 12.21 8.40 3.02
C LYS A 80 12.86 7.05 2.69
N LEU A 81 12.04 6.04 2.38
CA LEU A 81 12.52 4.73 1.96
C LEU A 81 13.33 4.82 0.68
N MET A 82 12.84 5.60 -0.29
CA MET A 82 13.53 5.76 -1.58
C MET A 82 14.90 6.43 -1.44
N LYS A 83 15.16 7.12 -0.36
CA LYS A 83 16.45 7.76 -0.12
C LYS A 83 17.52 6.82 0.43
N ILE A 84 17.17 5.59 0.77
CA ILE A 84 18.12 4.63 1.33
C ILE A 84 19.31 4.37 0.40
N PHE A 85 19.07 4.41 -0.91
CA PHE A 85 20.11 4.12 -1.91
C PHE A 85 20.66 5.35 -2.61
N LYS A 86 20.43 6.51 -2.07
CA LYS A 86 20.99 7.75 -2.64
C LYS A 86 22.22 8.23 -1.90
#